data_f74208cb14883ed7d1813532721b5ba3
#
_entry.id   f74208cb14883ed7d1813532721b5ba3
#
_cell.length_a   1.000
_cell.length_b   1.000
_cell.length_c   1.000
_cell.angle_alpha   90.00
_cell.angle_beta   90.00
_cell.angle_gamma   90.00
#
_symmetry.space_group_name_H-M   'P 1'
#
loop_
_entity.id
_entity.type
_entity.pdbx_description
1 polymer ?
#
loop_
_entity_poly.entity_id
_entity_poly.type
_entity_poly.pdbx_seq_one_letter_code
_entity_poly.pdbx_strand_id
1 'polypeptide(L)'
;FDQSGAFLQSEHDKSPFDWFIYTAALPEDHPELVLARKLGIKTSKRDELLAQIIADKNLKLVAVAGTHGKTTTSSMMSVALLEKEPFIVVGGIIPEIHSNSKIGNSEYFVAEADESDNSFLYIKPKYSVVTNVEPDHLEHHGTYENIKRSFEKFIDSTEKLALLCKDCTEIPELNIKNKNIVWYSIK
;
A
#
# COMPACT_ATOMS: atom_id res chain seq x y z
N PHE A 1 -20.59 -5.94 -16.55
CA PHE A 1 -19.30 -6.13 -17.26
C PHE A 1 -19.09 -7.61 -17.49
N ASP A 2 -18.71 -7.98 -18.74
CA ASP A 2 -18.32 -9.33 -19.07
C ASP A 2 -16.91 -9.61 -18.50
N GLN A 3 -16.82 -10.54 -17.57
CA GLN A 3 -15.56 -10.96 -16.95
C GLN A 3 -14.99 -12.25 -17.56
N SER A 4 -15.49 -12.65 -18.74
CA SER A 4 -15.05 -13.87 -19.42
C SER A 4 -13.61 -13.79 -19.97
N GLY A 5 -13.01 -12.60 -20.00
CA GLY A 5 -11.74 -12.32 -20.67
C GLY A 5 -11.87 -12.01 -22.16
N ALA A 6 -13.08 -12.07 -22.73
CA ALA A 6 -13.27 -11.80 -24.17
C ALA A 6 -12.85 -10.38 -24.56
N PHE A 7 -13.10 -9.40 -23.68
CA PHE A 7 -12.66 -8.03 -23.90
C PHE A 7 -11.12 -7.93 -23.88
N LEU A 8 -10.47 -8.54 -22.91
CA LEU A 8 -9.00 -8.57 -22.81
C LEU A 8 -8.38 -9.18 -24.07
N GLN A 9 -8.92 -10.31 -24.55
CA GLN A 9 -8.45 -10.95 -25.78
C GLN A 9 -8.60 -10.03 -26.99
N SER A 10 -9.80 -9.45 -27.18
CA SER A 10 -10.10 -8.57 -28.30
C SER A 10 -9.20 -7.33 -28.35
N GLU A 11 -8.89 -6.72 -27.21
CA GLU A 11 -8.04 -5.55 -27.14
C GLU A 11 -6.55 -5.92 -27.30
N HIS A 12 -6.14 -7.06 -26.75
CA HIS A 12 -4.78 -7.57 -26.92
C HIS A 12 -4.47 -7.91 -28.39
N ASP A 13 -5.44 -8.47 -29.11
CA ASP A 13 -5.31 -8.78 -30.54
C ASP A 13 -5.15 -7.52 -31.40
N LYS A 14 -5.74 -6.39 -30.99
CA LYS A 14 -5.60 -5.09 -31.67
C LYS A 14 -4.28 -4.39 -31.34
N SER A 15 -3.89 -4.44 -30.08
CA SER A 15 -2.66 -3.84 -29.57
C SER A 15 -2.17 -4.66 -28.38
N PRO A 16 -1.07 -5.42 -28.53
CA PRO A 16 -0.57 -6.26 -27.44
C PRO A 16 -0.31 -5.49 -26.16
N PHE A 17 -0.78 -6.03 -25.05
CA PHE A 17 -0.49 -5.50 -23.72
C PHE A 17 0.83 -6.07 -23.21
N ASP A 18 1.64 -5.22 -22.61
CA ASP A 18 2.91 -5.62 -22.00
C ASP A 18 2.73 -6.05 -20.53
N TRP A 19 1.68 -5.56 -19.87
CA TRP A 19 1.51 -5.74 -18.43
C TRP A 19 0.04 -5.70 -18.01
N PHE A 20 -0.39 -6.71 -17.27
CA PHE A 20 -1.72 -6.80 -16.66
C PHE A 20 -1.61 -6.56 -15.15
N ILE A 21 -2.18 -5.45 -14.70
CA ILE A 21 -2.18 -5.07 -13.28
C ILE A 21 -3.54 -5.37 -12.68
N TYR A 22 -3.54 -6.03 -11.53
CA TYR A 22 -4.78 -6.44 -10.86
C TYR A 22 -4.78 -6.12 -9.36
N THR A 23 -5.99 -6.03 -8.80
CA THR A 23 -6.20 -5.82 -7.35
C THR A 23 -6.02 -7.14 -6.58
N ALA A 24 -5.59 -7.07 -5.32
CA ALA A 24 -5.50 -8.22 -4.43
C ALA A 24 -6.84 -8.95 -4.22
N ALA A 25 -7.96 -8.23 -4.40
CA ALA A 25 -9.30 -8.81 -4.32
C ALA A 25 -9.67 -9.72 -5.49
N LEU A 26 -8.87 -9.73 -6.57
CA LEU A 26 -9.13 -10.59 -7.72
C LEU A 26 -8.68 -12.03 -7.41
N PRO A 27 -9.56 -13.03 -7.50
CA PRO A 27 -9.18 -14.41 -7.23
C PRO A 27 -8.22 -14.95 -8.31
N GLU A 28 -7.39 -15.90 -7.93
CA GLU A 28 -6.34 -16.47 -8.81
C GLU A 28 -6.90 -17.18 -10.06
N ASP A 29 -8.13 -17.66 -9.99
CA ASP A 29 -8.86 -18.33 -11.07
C ASP A 29 -9.73 -17.36 -11.90
N HIS A 30 -9.62 -16.05 -11.67
CA HIS A 30 -10.38 -15.06 -12.44
C HIS A 30 -10.07 -15.18 -13.92
N PRO A 31 -11.09 -15.26 -14.81
CA PRO A 31 -10.89 -15.54 -16.25
C PRO A 31 -9.91 -14.59 -16.95
N GLU A 32 -9.93 -13.29 -16.64
CA GLU A 32 -9.01 -12.33 -17.24
C GLU A 32 -7.56 -12.55 -16.77
N LEU A 33 -7.35 -12.89 -15.49
CA LEU A 33 -6.01 -13.17 -14.96
C LEU A 33 -5.44 -14.46 -15.54
N VAL A 34 -6.27 -15.50 -15.63
CA VAL A 34 -5.90 -16.76 -16.28
C VAL A 34 -5.56 -16.55 -17.75
N LEU A 35 -6.36 -15.75 -18.48
CA LEU A 35 -6.12 -15.43 -19.87
C LEU A 35 -4.83 -14.62 -20.06
N ALA A 36 -4.61 -13.58 -19.24
CA ALA A 36 -3.38 -12.78 -19.30
C ALA A 36 -2.13 -13.67 -19.15
N ARG A 37 -2.15 -14.58 -18.18
CA ARG A 37 -1.06 -15.57 -17.99
C ARG A 37 -0.89 -16.49 -19.19
N LYS A 38 -2.01 -16.98 -19.77
CA LYS A 38 -1.99 -17.84 -20.97
C LYS A 38 -1.42 -17.14 -22.20
N LEU A 39 -1.66 -15.84 -22.32
CA LEU A 39 -1.11 -14.99 -23.38
C LEU A 39 0.35 -14.59 -23.13
N GLY A 40 0.93 -14.97 -21.99
CA GLY A 40 2.30 -14.60 -21.62
C GLY A 40 2.46 -13.13 -21.23
N ILE A 41 1.35 -12.43 -20.94
CA ILE A 41 1.39 -11.05 -20.48
C ILE A 41 1.94 -11.03 -19.04
N LYS A 42 2.90 -10.15 -18.74
CA LYS A 42 3.37 -9.94 -17.37
C LYS A 42 2.20 -9.58 -16.48
N THR A 43 2.03 -10.27 -15.36
CA THR A 43 0.97 -9.97 -14.37
C THR A 43 1.57 -9.51 -13.06
N SER A 44 0.98 -8.52 -12.40
CA SER A 44 1.40 -8.04 -11.07
C SER A 44 0.22 -7.49 -10.30
N LYS A 45 0.29 -7.58 -8.99
CA LYS A 45 -0.62 -6.84 -8.11
C LYS A 45 -0.35 -5.34 -8.20
N ARG A 46 -1.37 -4.52 -7.89
CA ARG A 46 -1.26 -3.06 -7.86
C ARG A 46 -0.11 -2.57 -6.98
N ASP A 47 0.09 -3.20 -5.83
CA ASP A 47 1.10 -2.77 -4.87
C ASP A 47 2.53 -3.10 -5.32
N GLU A 48 2.72 -4.17 -6.10
CA GLU A 48 3.99 -4.46 -6.78
C GLU A 48 4.32 -3.39 -7.83
N LEU A 49 3.31 -2.92 -8.59
CA LEU A 49 3.49 -1.80 -9.52
C LEU A 49 3.88 -0.52 -8.77
N LEU A 50 3.20 -0.22 -7.66
CA LEU A 50 3.54 0.96 -6.83
C LEU A 50 4.96 0.86 -6.30
N ALA A 51 5.37 -0.30 -5.80
CA ALA A 51 6.73 -0.53 -5.33
C ALA A 51 7.77 -0.30 -6.45
N GLN A 52 7.48 -0.78 -7.67
CA GLN A 52 8.35 -0.55 -8.83
C GLN A 52 8.43 0.93 -9.20
N ILE A 53 7.31 1.66 -9.27
CA ILE A 53 7.29 3.10 -9.57
C ILE A 53 8.12 3.89 -8.54
N ILE A 54 7.97 3.56 -7.25
CA ILE A 54 8.72 4.19 -6.16
C ILE A 54 10.21 3.97 -6.35
N ALA A 55 10.62 2.73 -6.66
CA ALA A 55 12.01 2.39 -6.88
C ALA A 55 12.59 3.05 -8.14
N ASP A 56 11.92 2.95 -9.27
CA ASP A 56 12.39 3.48 -10.56
C ASP A 56 12.56 5.00 -10.53
N LYS A 57 11.69 5.70 -9.82
CA LYS A 57 11.73 7.16 -9.66
C LYS A 57 12.54 7.61 -8.42
N ASN A 58 13.06 6.67 -7.65
CA ASN A 58 13.78 6.93 -6.37
C ASN A 58 12.97 7.84 -5.42
N LEU A 59 11.67 7.54 -5.27
CA LEU A 59 10.77 8.37 -4.47
C LEU A 59 10.91 8.06 -2.97
N LYS A 60 10.75 9.10 -2.15
CA LYS A 60 10.69 9.01 -0.69
C LYS A 60 9.27 8.66 -0.26
N LEU A 61 9.00 7.38 -0.08
CA LEU A 61 7.69 6.91 0.35
C LEU A 61 7.41 7.32 1.80
N VAL A 62 6.26 7.96 2.00
CA VAL A 62 5.59 8.17 3.29
C VAL A 62 4.40 7.22 3.31
N ALA A 63 4.52 6.11 4.02
CA ALA A 63 3.52 5.06 4.07
C ALA A 63 2.72 5.13 5.37
N VAL A 64 1.41 5.01 5.28
CA VAL A 64 0.51 4.95 6.44
C VAL A 64 -0.13 3.58 6.51
N ALA A 65 0.18 2.84 7.58
CA ALA A 65 -0.35 1.52 7.88
C ALA A 65 -1.16 1.54 9.19
N GLY A 66 -1.91 0.49 9.41
CA GLY A 66 -2.72 0.26 10.62
C GLY A 66 -4.08 -0.29 10.29
N THR A 67 -4.67 -1.05 11.21
CA THR A 67 -5.97 -1.66 11.00
C THR A 67 -7.04 -0.62 10.71
N HIS A 68 -7.01 0.51 11.42
CA HIS A 68 -7.95 1.62 11.25
C HIS A 68 -7.25 2.97 11.08
N GLY A 69 -7.93 3.91 10.40
CA GLY A 69 -7.48 5.29 10.26
C GLY A 69 -6.44 5.54 9.16
N LYS A 70 -6.08 4.54 8.35
CA LYS A 70 -5.15 4.68 7.22
C LYS A 70 -5.53 5.82 6.28
N THR A 71 -6.74 5.77 5.72
CA THR A 71 -7.24 6.77 4.75
C THR A 71 -7.26 8.17 5.33
N THR A 72 -7.74 8.34 6.55
CA THR A 72 -7.78 9.65 7.21
C THR A 72 -6.38 10.20 7.42
N THR A 73 -5.47 9.38 7.96
CA THR A 73 -4.10 9.81 8.28
C THR A 73 -3.30 10.07 7.00
N SER A 74 -3.42 9.23 5.97
CA SER A 74 -2.74 9.44 4.69
C SER A 74 -3.27 10.66 3.94
N SER A 75 -4.59 10.93 4.03
CA SER A 75 -5.18 12.17 3.49
C SER A 75 -4.64 13.41 4.21
N MET A 76 -4.62 13.40 5.54
CA MET A 76 -4.04 14.51 6.32
C MET A 76 -2.56 14.73 5.99
N MET A 77 -1.78 13.65 5.87
CA MET A 77 -0.37 13.72 5.48
C MET A 77 -0.20 14.26 4.06
N SER A 78 -1.08 13.85 3.14
CA SER A 78 -1.09 14.36 1.76
C SER A 78 -1.35 15.87 1.72
N VAL A 79 -2.34 16.36 2.47
CA VAL A 79 -2.66 17.79 2.58
C VAL A 79 -1.49 18.57 3.20
N ALA A 80 -0.89 18.06 4.28
CA ALA A 80 0.26 18.69 4.92
C ALA A 80 1.49 18.80 4.00
N LEU A 81 1.61 17.92 3.02
CA LEU A 81 2.72 17.91 2.07
C LEU A 81 2.38 18.54 0.70
N LEU A 82 1.16 19.08 0.49
CA LEU A 82 0.74 19.60 -0.83
C LEU A 82 1.69 20.65 -1.43
N GLU A 83 2.25 21.54 -0.60
CA GLU A 83 3.24 22.52 -1.04
C GLU A 83 4.55 21.92 -1.56
N LYS A 84 4.81 20.65 -1.21
CA LYS A 84 5.95 19.88 -1.73
C LYS A 84 5.62 19.14 -3.02
N GLU A 85 4.42 19.30 -3.56
CA GLU A 85 3.94 18.62 -4.78
C GLU A 85 4.17 17.09 -4.79
N PRO A 86 3.73 16.34 -3.74
CA PRO A 86 3.95 14.91 -3.66
C PRO A 86 3.13 14.14 -4.70
N PHE A 87 3.59 12.95 -5.05
CA PHE A 87 2.72 11.90 -5.58
C PHE A 87 1.80 11.41 -4.46
N ILE A 88 0.54 11.14 -4.77
CA ILE A 88 -0.45 10.70 -3.78
C ILE A 88 -1.23 9.51 -4.32
N VAL A 89 -1.41 8.47 -3.49
CA VAL A 89 -2.34 7.36 -3.72
C VAL A 89 -2.92 6.95 -2.36
N VAL A 90 -4.19 7.26 -2.14
CA VAL A 90 -4.89 6.98 -0.87
C VAL A 90 -6.26 6.34 -1.12
N GLY A 91 -6.88 5.76 -0.10
CA GLY A 91 -8.13 5.01 -0.22
C GLY A 91 -9.39 5.87 -0.43
N GLY A 92 -9.36 7.17 -0.10
CA GLY A 92 -10.50 8.06 -0.17
C GLY A 92 -10.24 9.35 -0.91
N ILE A 93 -11.29 10.04 -1.34
CA ILE A 93 -11.18 11.34 -2.00
C ILE A 93 -10.71 12.39 -1.00
N ILE A 94 -9.63 13.09 -1.33
CA ILE A 94 -9.11 14.24 -0.60
C ILE A 94 -9.79 15.49 -1.18
N PRO A 95 -10.57 16.25 -0.39
CA PRO A 95 -11.31 17.42 -0.88
C PRO A 95 -10.43 18.46 -1.58
N GLU A 96 -9.24 18.71 -1.06
CA GLU A 96 -8.30 19.72 -1.55
C GLU A 96 -7.78 19.45 -2.96
N ILE A 97 -7.81 18.21 -3.40
CA ILE A 97 -7.37 17.80 -4.75
C ILE A 97 -8.51 17.19 -5.58
N HIS A 98 -9.72 17.06 -5.01
CA HIS A 98 -10.89 16.43 -5.61
C HIS A 98 -10.63 15.02 -6.18
N SER A 99 -9.69 14.29 -5.58
CA SER A 99 -9.25 12.97 -6.05
C SER A 99 -8.65 12.15 -4.90
N ASN A 100 -8.53 10.86 -5.10
CA ASN A 100 -7.77 9.96 -4.23
C ASN A 100 -6.33 9.72 -4.72
N SER A 101 -5.95 10.36 -5.82
CA SER A 101 -4.62 10.25 -6.39
C SER A 101 -4.17 11.55 -7.05
N LYS A 102 -2.86 11.79 -7.06
CA LYS A 102 -2.24 12.95 -7.70
C LYS A 102 -0.86 12.58 -8.24
N ILE A 103 -0.58 12.98 -9.46
CA ILE A 103 0.78 12.97 -10.00
C ILE A 103 1.52 14.19 -9.42
N GLY A 104 2.64 13.95 -8.78
CA GLY A 104 3.49 14.98 -8.19
C GLY A 104 4.69 15.34 -9.05
N ASN A 105 5.40 16.38 -8.64
CA ASN A 105 6.65 16.84 -9.27
C ASN A 105 7.86 16.73 -8.32
N SER A 106 7.66 16.19 -7.12
CA SER A 106 8.73 16.06 -6.11
C SER A 106 9.20 14.62 -5.91
N GLU A 107 10.14 14.47 -5.00
CA GLU A 107 10.66 13.17 -4.58
C GLU A 107 9.77 12.45 -3.55
N TYR A 108 8.67 13.07 -3.09
CA TYR A 108 7.79 12.49 -2.07
C TYR A 108 6.64 11.73 -2.71
N PHE A 109 6.31 10.60 -2.11
CA PHE A 109 5.14 9.79 -2.45
C PHE A 109 4.39 9.44 -1.17
N VAL A 110 3.13 9.83 -1.07
CA VAL A 110 2.26 9.48 0.06
C VAL A 110 1.31 8.37 -0.37
N ALA A 111 1.31 7.27 0.37
CA ALA A 111 0.44 6.14 0.09
C ALA A 111 -0.10 5.47 1.36
N GLU A 112 -1.27 4.88 1.24
CA GLU A 112 -1.71 3.88 2.20
C GLU A 112 -0.96 2.58 1.99
N ALA A 113 -0.63 1.92 3.09
CA ALA A 113 0.02 0.63 3.13
C ALA A 113 -1.00 -0.39 3.67
N ASP A 114 -1.52 -1.23 2.78
CA ASP A 114 -2.59 -2.18 3.13
C ASP A 114 -2.00 -3.46 3.72
N GLU A 115 -2.39 -3.73 4.97
CA GLU A 115 -1.98 -4.94 5.70
C GLU A 115 -2.83 -6.16 5.38
N SER A 116 -4.02 -5.98 4.79
CA SER A 116 -5.04 -7.02 4.67
C SER A 116 -4.57 -8.32 4.01
N ASP A 117 -3.68 -8.22 3.01
CA ASP A 117 -3.09 -9.35 2.28
C ASP A 117 -1.55 -9.38 2.33
N ASN A 118 -0.95 -8.65 3.26
CA ASN A 118 0.50 -8.42 3.36
C ASN A 118 1.12 -7.62 2.20
N SER A 119 0.34 -6.99 1.34
CA SER A 119 0.86 -6.23 0.22
C SER A 119 1.75 -5.05 0.65
N PHE A 120 1.53 -4.49 1.83
CA PHE A 120 2.38 -3.45 2.41
C PHE A 120 3.85 -3.89 2.61
N LEU A 121 4.15 -5.18 2.59
CA LEU A 121 5.52 -5.70 2.67
C LEU A 121 6.30 -5.61 1.35
N TYR A 122 5.63 -5.33 0.23
CA TYR A 122 6.31 -5.09 -1.05
C TYR A 122 6.99 -3.72 -1.11
N ILE A 123 6.53 -2.77 -0.29
CA ILE A 123 7.04 -1.40 -0.26
C ILE A 123 8.06 -1.21 0.87
N LYS A 124 9.08 -0.39 0.60
CA LYS A 124 10.07 0.01 1.61
C LYS A 124 9.93 1.50 1.91
N PRO A 125 9.24 1.87 2.99
CA PRO A 125 9.00 3.27 3.27
C PRO A 125 10.26 3.98 3.75
N LYS A 126 10.43 5.23 3.30
CA LYS A 126 11.39 6.16 3.89
C LYS A 126 10.91 6.63 5.25
N TYR A 127 9.61 6.90 5.34
CA TYR A 127 8.89 7.30 6.53
C TYR A 127 7.63 6.45 6.64
N SER A 128 7.31 5.97 7.84
CA SER A 128 6.06 5.25 8.07
C SER A 128 5.29 5.83 9.25
N VAL A 129 3.98 5.71 9.19
CA VAL A 129 3.07 5.95 10.32
C VAL A 129 2.31 4.66 10.56
N VAL A 130 2.28 4.18 11.79
CA VAL A 130 1.43 3.05 12.21
C VAL A 130 0.45 3.55 13.26
N THR A 131 -0.83 3.51 12.91
CA THR A 131 -1.90 4.08 13.73
C THR A 131 -2.36 3.14 14.83
N ASN A 132 -2.60 1.89 14.51
CA ASN A 132 -3.00 0.82 15.42
C ASN A 132 -2.75 -0.55 14.79
N VAL A 133 -2.74 -1.58 15.63
CA VAL A 133 -2.64 -2.99 15.24
C VAL A 133 -3.70 -3.77 16.00
N GLU A 134 -4.69 -4.29 15.28
CA GLU A 134 -5.83 -5.01 15.85
C GLU A 134 -6.08 -6.33 15.10
N PRO A 135 -6.76 -7.31 15.69
CA PRO A 135 -7.08 -8.57 15.01
C PRO A 135 -8.17 -8.35 13.95
N ASP A 136 -7.74 -8.18 12.71
CA ASP A 136 -8.59 -8.06 11.52
C ASP A 136 -8.03 -8.91 10.38
N HIS A 137 -8.81 -9.17 9.34
CA HIS A 137 -8.40 -9.95 8.17
C HIS A 137 -7.75 -11.32 8.50
N LEU A 138 -8.26 -11.99 9.54
CA LEU A 138 -7.72 -13.29 9.99
C LEU A 138 -7.85 -14.39 8.92
N GLU A 139 -8.78 -14.25 7.98
CA GLU A 139 -8.94 -15.15 6.83
C GLU A 139 -7.69 -15.18 5.93
N HIS A 140 -6.92 -14.10 5.87
CA HIS A 140 -5.66 -14.01 5.11
C HIS A 140 -4.43 -14.29 5.96
N HIS A 141 -4.42 -13.82 7.20
CA HIS A 141 -3.26 -13.95 8.09
C HIS A 141 -3.24 -15.25 8.89
N GLY A 142 -4.39 -15.90 9.07
CA GLY A 142 -4.56 -17.12 9.87
C GLY A 142 -4.60 -16.83 11.36
N THR A 143 -3.67 -16.07 11.91
CA THR A 143 -3.59 -15.75 13.35
C THR A 143 -3.22 -14.29 13.59
N TYR A 144 -3.60 -13.77 14.75
CA TYR A 144 -3.23 -12.43 15.17
C TYR A 144 -1.71 -12.24 15.31
N GLU A 145 -1.02 -13.28 15.76
CA GLU A 145 0.46 -13.27 15.84
C GLU A 145 1.12 -13.08 14.47
N ASN A 146 0.52 -13.58 13.40
CA ASN A 146 1.01 -13.36 12.05
C ASN A 146 0.82 -11.90 11.62
N ILE A 147 -0.30 -11.28 12.00
CA ILE A 147 -0.55 -9.84 11.77
C ILE A 147 0.55 -9.03 12.47
N LYS A 148 0.77 -9.27 13.76
CA LYS A 148 1.84 -8.60 14.54
C LYS A 148 3.21 -8.73 13.85
N ARG A 149 3.59 -9.93 13.43
CA ARG A 149 4.85 -10.17 12.72
C ARG A 149 4.94 -9.42 11.38
N SER A 150 3.82 -9.25 10.68
CA SER A 150 3.79 -8.48 9.45
C SER A 150 4.02 -6.99 9.73
N PHE A 151 3.40 -6.44 10.78
CA PHE A 151 3.67 -5.06 11.22
C PHE A 151 5.10 -4.87 11.72
N GLU A 152 5.67 -5.82 12.45
CA GLU A 152 7.09 -5.80 12.86
C GLU A 152 8.00 -5.67 11.63
N LYS A 153 7.79 -6.51 10.61
CA LYS A 153 8.57 -6.47 9.36
C LYS A 153 8.42 -5.15 8.63
N PHE A 154 7.18 -4.62 8.56
CA PHE A 154 6.91 -3.34 7.91
C PHE A 154 7.63 -2.20 8.63
N ILE A 155 7.51 -2.11 9.97
CA ILE A 155 8.20 -1.09 10.77
C ILE A 155 9.72 -1.23 10.64
N ASP A 156 10.24 -2.46 10.69
CA ASP A 156 11.67 -2.73 10.57
C ASP A 156 12.23 -2.39 9.18
N SER A 157 11.39 -2.42 8.14
CA SER A 157 11.77 -2.02 6.78
C SER A 157 11.85 -0.51 6.57
N THR A 158 11.34 0.29 7.53
CA THR A 158 11.34 1.76 7.43
C THR A 158 12.75 2.31 7.59
N GLU A 159 13.18 3.10 6.59
CA GLU A 159 14.59 3.52 6.53
C GLU A 159 14.93 4.68 7.48
N LYS A 160 14.12 5.75 7.50
CA LYS A 160 14.48 6.98 8.22
C LYS A 160 13.74 7.19 9.52
N LEU A 161 12.41 7.01 9.51
CA LEU A 161 11.60 7.28 10.69
C LEU A 161 10.29 6.51 10.64
N ALA A 162 10.02 5.74 11.68
CA ALA A 162 8.71 5.15 11.96
C ALA A 162 8.03 5.94 13.09
N LEU A 163 6.86 6.50 12.80
CA LEU A 163 6.01 7.19 13.77
C LEU A 163 4.94 6.21 14.26
N LEU A 164 4.98 5.87 15.55
CA LEU A 164 4.17 4.82 16.14
C LEU A 164 3.23 5.36 17.21
N CYS A 165 1.96 4.92 17.20
CA CYS A 165 0.98 5.28 18.20
C CYS A 165 1.24 4.55 19.53
N LYS A 166 1.57 5.30 20.58
CA LYS A 166 1.77 4.76 21.93
C LYS A 166 0.46 4.39 22.63
N ASP A 167 -0.64 5.02 22.22
CA ASP A 167 -1.97 4.77 22.82
C ASP A 167 -2.60 3.46 22.34
N CYS A 168 -2.09 2.86 21.25
CA CYS A 168 -2.41 1.48 20.87
C CYS A 168 -1.61 0.53 21.75
N THR A 169 -2.29 -0.31 22.53
CA THR A 169 -1.66 -1.23 23.49
C THR A 169 -0.74 -2.25 22.83
N GLU A 170 -1.06 -2.65 21.61
CA GLU A 170 -0.36 -3.71 20.89
C GLU A 170 0.97 -3.27 20.27
N ILE A 171 1.07 -2.01 19.79
CA ILE A 171 2.28 -1.55 19.11
C ILE A 171 3.51 -1.55 20.03
N PRO A 172 3.42 -1.09 21.30
CA PRO A 172 4.55 -1.16 22.24
C PRO A 172 5.02 -2.58 22.58
N GLU A 173 4.15 -3.59 22.37
CA GLU A 173 4.46 -5.01 22.62
C GLU A 173 5.13 -5.72 21.44
N LEU A 174 5.19 -5.08 20.28
CA LEU A 174 5.82 -5.64 19.09
C LEU A 174 7.33 -5.77 19.27
N ASN A 175 7.91 -6.84 18.72
CA ASN A 175 9.36 -7.07 18.74
C ASN A 175 10.06 -6.30 17.62
N ILE A 176 10.07 -4.98 17.72
CA ILE A 176 10.62 -4.05 16.72
C ILE A 176 12.14 -3.93 16.90
N LYS A 177 12.88 -4.06 15.80
CA LYS A 177 14.34 -3.92 15.75
C LYS A 177 14.79 -2.55 15.24
N ASN A 178 13.91 -1.85 14.53
CA ASN A 178 14.19 -0.50 14.02
C ASN A 178 14.45 0.46 15.20
N LYS A 179 15.53 1.21 15.12
CA LYS A 179 15.93 2.18 16.16
C LYS A 179 15.47 3.60 15.84
N ASN A 180 15.00 3.85 14.64
CA ASN A 180 14.55 5.16 14.19
C ASN A 180 13.04 5.32 14.43
N ILE A 181 12.62 5.24 15.68
CA ILE A 181 11.22 5.30 16.09
C ILE A 181 10.94 6.59 16.84
N VAL A 182 9.82 7.23 16.53
CA VAL A 182 9.21 8.29 17.33
C VAL A 182 7.82 7.83 17.75
N TRP A 183 7.54 7.97 19.04
CA TRP A 183 6.24 7.65 19.60
C TRP A 183 5.38 8.90 19.69
N TYR A 184 4.12 8.79 19.33
CA TYR A 184 3.13 9.83 19.58
C TYR A 184 1.99 9.31 20.45
N SER A 185 1.38 10.20 21.19
CA SER A 185 0.23 9.96 22.08
C SER A 185 -0.65 11.19 22.07
N ILE A 186 -1.95 10.99 22.23
CA ILE A 186 -2.97 12.04 22.38
C ILE A 186 -3.59 12.06 23.78
N LYS A 187 -3.11 11.19 24.67
CA LYS A 187 -3.52 11.09 26.08
C LYS A 187 -2.53 11.77 27.00
#